data_9bd0416813be55065431b8af940b18e1
#
_entry.id   9bd0416813be55065431b8af940b18e1
#
_cell.length_a   1.000
_cell.length_b   1.000
_cell.length_c   1.000
_cell.angle_alpha   90.00
_cell.angle_beta   90.00
_cell.angle_gamma   90.00
#
_symmetry.space_group_name_H-M   'P 1'
#
loop_
_entity.id
_entity.type
_entity.pdbx_description
1 polymer ?
#
loop_
_entity_poly.entity_id
_entity_poly.type
_entity_poly.pdbx_seq_one_letter_code
_entity_poly.pdbx_strand_id
1 'polypeptide(L)'
;MIPQEYIQEVVRRNDIEEVIGQYVQLRRRGRTATGLCPFHNEKTPSFVVYPDTQSFYCFGCGAAGDVINFVRKYNNLGYVEAVKQLAGRAGMPLPEEDDRESRARQRLLEINRCAARYFYENLNAKTPEAAMARRYWKEKRGLSDAAIRRFGLGYAPEDFGGLLHYLKRRGFSEEELETSGLVKRSAKGNLYDIFRHRVMVPIIDVRGAIIAFGGRVLDDSKPKYINSPETMVYHKSRTLFALNIAKKSKNRRYILCEGYMDVISMHEAGFDTAVCACGTALTPEQAKLLSEYADEVVLSYDSDEAGQKATERSLGILGSTTLKVSVLSYQGAKDPDEFIKKYGRERFEMLLNGTANPTEFQLKKSKAKYDLRSDDGRLSYIREAIEILTERGVSPTARDVYAGRLADETGVSKQAILSQLNGALQAAARRSYRKEQRDLSKEGIASDIRVPYTSSGESALGAANAARQLAVAMLQDPEQVPYVRARLDMSTVLVPEMQRALEAIFRCVDEHLPLNQTSLQQMLDEAAFRQLAHGQAYNHDIRLQRQDIDMYLDRLQTAKPIGEQVKGMSDGQLESFFANLGKKKGARPAETDE
;
A
#
# COMPACT_ATOMS: atom_id res chain seq x y z
N MET A 1 -14.69 20.90 3.84
CA MET A 1 -13.22 20.59 3.90
C MET A 1 -12.55 21.63 4.81
N ILE A 2 -11.75 21.23 5.80
CA ILE A 2 -11.12 22.21 6.69
C ILE A 2 -10.09 23.02 5.90
N PRO A 3 -10.15 24.37 5.92
CA PRO A 3 -9.20 25.22 5.20
C PRO A 3 -7.76 24.97 5.63
N GLN A 4 -6.81 25.04 4.70
CA GLN A 4 -5.40 24.75 4.99
C GLN A 4 -4.80 25.73 5.98
N GLU A 5 -5.21 27.01 5.91
CA GLU A 5 -4.81 28.06 6.86
C GLU A 5 -5.26 27.75 8.29
N TYR A 6 -6.47 27.19 8.44
CA TYR A 6 -6.96 26.77 9.75
C TYR A 6 -6.15 25.59 10.31
N ILE A 7 -5.79 24.62 9.45
CA ILE A 7 -4.95 23.48 9.86
C ILE A 7 -3.57 23.96 10.33
N GLN A 8 -2.97 24.89 9.60
CA GLN A 8 -1.69 25.48 9.98
C GLN A 8 -1.78 26.21 11.33
N GLU A 9 -2.87 26.94 11.58
CA GLU A 9 -3.08 27.61 12.85
C GLU A 9 -3.30 26.62 14.01
N VAL A 10 -4.01 25.51 13.77
CA VAL A 10 -4.15 24.41 14.74
C VAL A 10 -2.79 23.81 15.09
N VAL A 11 -1.94 23.54 14.10
CA VAL A 11 -0.58 23.03 14.35
C VAL A 11 0.24 24.04 15.13
N ARG A 12 0.20 25.32 14.76
CA ARG A 12 0.96 26.39 15.42
C ARG A 12 0.60 26.57 16.90
N ARG A 13 -0.69 26.38 17.27
CA ARG A 13 -1.18 26.52 18.65
C ARG A 13 -1.02 25.26 19.50
N ASN A 14 -0.59 24.17 18.92
CA ASN A 14 -0.39 22.91 19.63
C ASN A 14 1.08 22.50 19.56
N ASP A 15 1.88 22.99 20.52
CA ASP A 15 3.27 22.57 20.61
C ASP A 15 3.38 21.06 20.73
N ILE A 16 4.23 20.45 19.89
CA ILE A 16 4.31 19.01 19.77
C ILE A 16 4.85 18.34 21.05
N GLU A 17 5.80 18.98 21.73
CA GLU A 17 6.36 18.44 22.97
C GLU A 17 5.32 18.46 24.10
N GLU A 18 4.52 19.52 24.20
CA GLU A 18 3.43 19.62 25.16
C GLU A 18 2.31 18.60 24.89
N VAL A 19 1.92 18.44 23.61
CA VAL A 19 0.87 17.48 23.26
C VAL A 19 1.34 16.05 23.50
N ILE A 20 2.51 15.68 23.03
CA ILE A 20 3.06 14.33 23.19
C ILE A 20 3.36 14.03 24.65
N GLY A 21 3.84 15.03 25.41
CA GLY A 21 4.14 14.89 26.83
C GLY A 21 2.96 14.50 27.71
N GLN A 22 1.70 14.67 27.24
CA GLN A 22 0.50 14.19 27.94
C GLN A 22 0.32 12.67 27.83
N TYR A 23 0.94 12.03 26.83
CA TYR A 23 0.78 10.61 26.52
C TYR A 23 2.06 9.81 26.74
N VAL A 24 3.22 10.46 26.59
CA VAL A 24 4.55 9.84 26.65
C VAL A 24 5.42 10.58 27.64
N GLN A 25 6.07 9.85 28.53
CA GLN A 25 7.02 10.45 29.46
C GLN A 25 8.31 10.82 28.71
N LEU A 26 8.44 12.11 28.38
CA LEU A 26 9.55 12.65 27.62
C LEU A 26 10.69 13.11 28.57
N ARG A 27 11.94 12.86 28.16
CA ARG A 27 13.15 13.37 28.81
C ARG A 27 13.90 14.26 27.84
N ARG A 28 14.06 15.53 28.15
CA ARG A 28 14.83 16.48 27.33
C ARG A 28 16.31 16.13 27.29
N ARG A 29 16.88 16.15 26.09
CA ARG A 29 18.33 16.03 25.83
C ARG A 29 18.73 17.11 24.82
N GLY A 30 19.21 18.26 25.32
CA GLY A 30 19.53 19.40 24.46
C GLY A 30 18.31 19.95 23.74
N ARG A 31 18.31 19.92 22.41
CA ARG A 31 17.24 20.45 21.54
C ARG A 31 16.11 19.44 21.26
N THR A 32 16.22 18.21 21.73
CA THR A 32 15.24 17.16 21.50
C THR A 32 14.71 16.57 22.78
N ALA A 33 13.54 15.94 22.73
CA ALA A 33 12.98 15.18 23.84
C ALA A 33 12.81 13.72 23.43
N THR A 34 13.18 12.77 24.30
CA THR A 34 13.16 11.33 24.02
C THR A 34 12.29 10.58 25.01
N GLY A 35 11.61 9.54 24.55
CA GLY A 35 10.75 8.69 25.37
C GLY A 35 10.58 7.28 24.80
N LEU A 36 9.82 6.44 25.49
CA LEU A 36 9.40 5.14 24.95
C LEU A 36 8.30 5.38 23.91
N CYS A 37 8.40 4.65 22.78
CA CYS A 37 7.43 4.81 21.71
C CYS A 37 6.04 4.28 22.11
N PRO A 38 4.96 5.07 21.91
CA PRO A 38 3.62 4.61 22.21
C PRO A 38 3.02 3.72 21.11
N PHE A 39 3.71 3.56 19.98
CA PHE A 39 3.20 2.84 18.80
C PHE A 39 3.76 1.42 18.66
N HIS A 40 4.82 1.07 19.41
CA HIS A 40 5.35 -0.30 19.48
C HIS A 40 5.92 -0.56 20.88
N ASN A 41 6.09 -1.83 21.21
CA ASN A 41 6.59 -2.23 22.53
C ASN A 41 8.13 -2.22 22.54
N GLU A 42 8.73 -1.40 23.41
CA GLU A 42 10.19 -1.29 23.57
C GLU A 42 10.59 -1.06 25.03
N LYS A 43 11.84 -1.40 25.36
CA LYS A 43 12.42 -1.16 26.70
C LYS A 43 13.42 -0.02 26.72
N THR A 44 13.95 0.36 25.56
CA THR A 44 14.93 1.45 25.40
C THR A 44 14.30 2.57 24.59
N PRO A 45 14.40 3.84 25.04
CA PRO A 45 13.77 4.96 24.34
C PRO A 45 14.30 5.12 22.92
N SER A 46 13.44 4.96 21.93
CA SER A 46 13.73 5.20 20.51
C SER A 46 12.83 6.26 19.87
N PHE A 47 11.88 6.80 20.64
CA PHE A 47 10.96 7.83 20.20
C PHE A 47 11.54 9.21 20.49
N VAL A 48 11.72 10.04 19.46
CA VAL A 48 12.33 11.37 19.54
C VAL A 48 11.36 12.42 19.06
N VAL A 49 11.20 13.48 19.85
CA VAL A 49 10.42 14.68 19.52
C VAL A 49 11.40 15.81 19.24
N TYR A 50 11.16 16.54 18.17
CA TYR A 50 11.93 17.68 17.69
C TYR A 50 11.10 18.97 17.83
N PRO A 51 11.21 19.71 18.96
CA PRO A 51 10.42 20.94 19.16
C PRO A 51 10.70 22.01 18.11
N ASP A 52 11.95 22.14 17.65
CA ASP A 52 12.34 23.16 16.66
C ASP A 52 11.64 22.96 15.30
N THR A 53 11.38 21.71 14.88
CA THR A 53 10.71 21.37 13.62
C THR A 53 9.27 20.90 13.80
N GLN A 54 8.76 20.93 15.04
CA GLN A 54 7.41 20.49 15.39
C GLN A 54 7.07 19.11 14.82
N SER A 55 8.01 18.15 14.95
CA SER A 55 7.91 16.80 14.40
C SER A 55 8.36 15.73 15.39
N PHE A 56 7.97 14.49 15.15
CA PHE A 56 8.49 13.33 15.88
C PHE A 56 8.94 12.24 14.94
N TYR A 57 9.85 11.41 15.42
CA TYR A 57 10.32 10.21 14.73
C TYR A 57 10.63 9.10 15.73
N CYS A 58 10.22 7.87 15.43
CA CYS A 58 10.59 6.68 16.18
C CYS A 58 11.61 5.84 15.41
N PHE A 59 12.81 5.68 15.95
CA PHE A 59 13.88 4.88 15.34
C PHE A 59 13.63 3.36 15.42
N GLY A 60 12.68 2.91 16.26
CA GLY A 60 12.32 1.49 16.38
C GLY A 60 11.32 1.02 15.34
N CYS A 61 10.23 1.79 15.14
CA CYS A 61 9.13 1.37 14.24
C CYS A 61 8.92 2.30 13.04
N GLY A 62 9.73 3.35 12.85
CA GLY A 62 9.61 4.29 11.74
C GLY A 62 8.40 5.24 11.82
N ALA A 63 7.64 5.25 12.92
CA ALA A 63 6.52 6.17 13.08
C ALA A 63 7.02 7.62 13.10
N ALA A 64 6.47 8.47 12.24
CA ALA A 64 6.88 9.86 12.08
C ALA A 64 5.69 10.77 11.78
N GLY A 65 5.87 12.07 11.97
CA GLY A 65 4.92 13.10 11.58
C GLY A 65 4.93 14.32 12.47
N ASP A 66 3.91 15.16 12.29
CA ASP A 66 3.59 16.33 13.09
C ASP A 66 2.64 15.98 14.26
N VAL A 67 2.20 17.00 14.99
CA VAL A 67 1.27 16.86 16.11
C VAL A 67 -0.08 16.24 15.69
N ILE A 68 -0.57 16.54 14.47
CA ILE A 68 -1.82 15.97 13.97
C ILE A 68 -1.63 14.46 13.72
N ASN A 69 -0.53 14.07 13.08
CA ASN A 69 -0.21 12.65 12.81
C ASN A 69 -0.02 11.86 14.11
N PHE A 70 0.57 12.48 15.15
CA PHE A 70 0.70 11.85 16.47
C PHE A 70 -0.68 11.56 17.08
N VAL A 71 -1.54 12.58 17.20
CA VAL A 71 -2.88 12.46 17.80
C VAL A 71 -3.74 11.47 17.00
N ARG A 72 -3.65 11.53 15.68
CA ARG A 72 -4.34 10.58 14.77
C ARG A 72 -3.96 9.13 15.05
N LYS A 73 -2.65 8.86 15.13
CA LYS A 73 -2.14 7.49 15.38
C LYS A 73 -2.43 7.01 16.79
N TYR A 74 -2.19 7.88 17.79
CA TYR A 74 -2.33 7.51 19.20
C TYR A 74 -3.80 7.23 19.58
N ASN A 75 -4.71 8.12 19.18
CA ASN A 75 -6.14 8.01 19.47
C ASN A 75 -6.93 7.23 18.42
N ASN A 76 -6.25 6.67 17.40
CA ASN A 76 -6.88 5.95 16.27
C ASN A 76 -7.99 6.77 15.59
N LEU A 77 -7.72 8.04 15.32
CA LEU A 77 -8.66 9.00 14.74
C LEU A 77 -8.43 9.20 13.24
N GLY A 78 -9.48 9.64 12.53
CA GLY A 78 -9.33 10.21 11.20
C GLY A 78 -8.62 11.57 11.25
N TYR A 79 -8.07 12.02 10.11
CA TYR A 79 -7.33 13.30 10.03
C TYR A 79 -8.16 14.49 10.52
N VAL A 80 -9.41 14.62 10.05
CA VAL A 80 -10.32 15.70 10.43
C VAL A 80 -10.65 15.68 11.93
N GLU A 81 -10.79 14.48 12.51
CA GLU A 81 -11.10 14.33 13.94
C GLU A 81 -9.91 14.71 14.80
N ALA A 82 -8.69 14.36 14.38
CA ALA A 82 -7.48 14.79 15.07
C ALA A 82 -7.32 16.31 15.02
N VAL A 83 -7.59 16.93 13.87
CA VAL A 83 -7.60 18.40 13.76
C VAL A 83 -8.66 19.02 14.68
N LYS A 84 -9.88 18.47 14.73
CA LYS A 84 -10.96 18.94 15.61
C LYS A 84 -10.57 18.82 17.10
N GLN A 85 -9.94 17.71 17.48
CA GLN A 85 -9.47 17.51 18.86
C GLN A 85 -8.41 18.52 19.27
N LEU A 86 -7.42 18.77 18.39
CA LEU A 86 -6.37 19.75 18.61
C LEU A 86 -6.91 21.18 18.61
N ALA A 87 -7.87 21.50 17.74
CA ALA A 87 -8.56 22.79 17.74
C ALA A 87 -9.31 23.03 19.06
N GLY A 88 -10.04 22.02 19.56
CA GLY A 88 -10.70 22.08 20.87
C GLY A 88 -9.72 22.30 22.02
N ARG A 89 -8.55 21.62 22.00
CA ARG A 89 -7.47 21.83 22.97
C ARG A 89 -6.94 23.27 22.95
N ALA A 90 -6.80 23.85 21.77
CA ALA A 90 -6.30 25.21 21.58
C ALA A 90 -7.39 26.29 21.77
N GLY A 91 -8.62 25.93 22.16
CA GLY A 91 -9.74 26.87 22.28
C GLY A 91 -10.13 27.55 20.98
N MET A 92 -9.81 26.94 19.84
CA MET A 92 -10.15 27.47 18.52
C MET A 92 -11.58 27.07 18.15
N PRO A 93 -12.44 28.04 17.76
CA PRO A 93 -13.72 27.70 17.20
C PRO A 93 -13.48 26.91 15.90
N LEU A 94 -14.21 25.80 15.72
CA LEU A 94 -14.15 25.09 14.46
C LEU A 94 -14.60 26.05 13.34
N PRO A 95 -13.93 26.04 12.16
CA PRO A 95 -14.46 26.76 11.02
C PRO A 95 -15.90 26.31 10.87
N GLU A 96 -16.80 27.23 10.56
CA GLU A 96 -18.13 26.84 10.11
C GLU A 96 -17.88 25.90 8.92
N GLU A 97 -17.84 24.59 9.20
CA GLU A 97 -17.93 23.59 8.14
C GLU A 97 -19.14 24.01 7.35
N ASP A 98 -19.06 23.89 6.03
CA ASP A 98 -20.21 24.01 5.18
C ASP A 98 -21.27 23.10 5.83
N ASP A 99 -22.08 23.71 6.69
CA ASP A 99 -23.00 23.05 7.63
C ASP A 99 -23.99 22.16 6.84
N ARG A 100 -24.06 22.40 5.54
CA ARG A 100 -24.80 21.66 4.53
C ARG A 100 -24.20 20.28 4.24
N GLU A 101 -22.89 20.15 3.98
CA GLU A 101 -22.26 18.86 3.64
C GLU A 101 -22.24 17.94 4.87
N SER A 102 -21.94 18.49 6.03
CA SER A 102 -21.95 17.75 7.31
C SER A 102 -23.35 17.26 7.66
N ARG A 103 -24.37 18.11 7.50
CA ARG A 103 -25.77 17.74 7.70
C ARG A 103 -26.25 16.70 6.67
N ALA A 104 -25.92 16.88 5.39
CA ALA A 104 -26.25 15.91 4.36
C ALA A 104 -25.64 14.54 4.64
N ARG A 105 -24.37 14.50 5.10
CA ARG A 105 -23.71 13.27 5.52
C ARG A 105 -24.42 12.61 6.70
N GLN A 106 -24.76 13.35 7.74
CA GLN A 106 -25.50 12.86 8.89
C GLN A 106 -26.87 12.31 8.49
N ARG A 107 -27.61 13.04 7.64
CA ARG A 107 -28.92 12.61 7.12
C ARG A 107 -28.80 11.30 6.35
N LEU A 108 -27.77 11.15 5.54
CA LEU A 108 -27.53 9.93 4.77
C LEU A 108 -27.24 8.72 5.66
N LEU A 109 -26.45 8.88 6.71
CA LEU A 109 -26.20 7.83 7.71
C LEU A 109 -27.48 7.46 8.48
N GLU A 110 -28.34 8.44 8.76
CA GLU A 110 -29.62 8.20 9.41
C GLU A 110 -30.59 7.43 8.49
N ILE A 111 -30.64 7.77 7.19
CA ILE A 111 -31.40 7.02 6.18
C ILE A 111 -30.92 5.57 6.14
N ASN A 112 -29.62 5.33 6.06
CA ASN A 112 -29.06 3.97 6.05
C ASN A 112 -29.42 3.20 7.33
N ARG A 113 -29.35 3.84 8.49
CA ARG A 113 -29.74 3.22 9.76
C ARG A 113 -31.22 2.83 9.77
N CYS A 114 -32.11 3.71 9.27
CA CYS A 114 -33.53 3.43 9.15
C CYS A 114 -33.81 2.30 8.15
N ALA A 115 -33.10 2.28 7.02
CA ALA A 115 -33.22 1.24 6.01
C ALA A 115 -32.77 -0.13 6.55
N ALA A 116 -31.64 -0.18 7.29
CA ALA A 116 -31.20 -1.41 7.93
C ALA A 116 -32.23 -1.96 8.93
N ARG A 117 -32.83 -1.07 9.71
CA ARG A 117 -33.92 -1.43 10.61
C ARG A 117 -35.12 -1.99 9.85
N TYR A 118 -35.54 -1.34 8.76
CA TYR A 118 -36.61 -1.83 7.90
C TYR A 118 -36.33 -3.24 7.37
N PHE A 119 -35.14 -3.49 6.84
CA PHE A 119 -34.78 -4.81 6.33
C PHE A 119 -34.71 -5.88 7.43
N TYR A 120 -34.23 -5.51 8.60
CA TYR A 120 -34.18 -6.42 9.75
C TYR A 120 -35.58 -6.77 10.27
N GLU A 121 -36.49 -5.77 10.38
CA GLU A 121 -37.88 -5.97 10.77
C GLU A 121 -38.62 -6.86 9.76
N ASN A 122 -38.40 -6.66 8.46
CA ASN A 122 -38.98 -7.50 7.42
C ASN A 122 -38.47 -8.96 7.46
N LEU A 123 -37.19 -9.18 7.79
CA LEU A 123 -36.69 -10.54 7.99
C LEU A 123 -37.42 -11.26 9.12
N ASN A 124 -37.83 -10.54 10.15
CA ASN A 124 -38.48 -11.08 11.33
C ASN A 124 -40.04 -11.03 11.23
N ALA A 125 -40.58 -10.54 10.14
CA ALA A 125 -42.02 -10.48 9.91
C ALA A 125 -42.63 -11.89 9.80
N LYS A 126 -43.95 -12.00 10.13
CA LYS A 126 -44.70 -13.28 10.03
C LYS A 126 -45.31 -13.44 8.63
N THR A 127 -44.50 -13.30 7.56
CA THR A 127 -44.91 -13.48 6.17
C THR A 127 -44.21 -14.72 5.56
N PRO A 128 -44.81 -15.35 4.53
CA PRO A 128 -44.16 -16.46 3.80
C PRO A 128 -42.79 -16.11 3.23
N GLU A 129 -42.65 -14.91 2.68
CA GLU A 129 -41.43 -14.40 2.07
C GLU A 129 -40.33 -14.21 3.13
N ALA A 130 -40.68 -13.64 4.29
CA ALA A 130 -39.75 -13.53 5.42
C ALA A 130 -39.33 -14.91 5.93
N ALA A 131 -40.25 -15.89 5.97
CA ALA A 131 -39.92 -17.27 6.33
C ALA A 131 -38.93 -17.92 5.34
N MET A 132 -39.10 -17.63 4.02
CA MET A 132 -38.16 -18.07 2.97
C MET A 132 -36.78 -17.42 3.16
N ALA A 133 -36.72 -16.11 3.43
CA ALA A 133 -35.46 -15.42 3.68
C ALA A 133 -34.76 -15.95 4.96
N ARG A 134 -35.49 -16.23 6.03
CA ARG A 134 -34.94 -16.88 7.24
C ARG A 134 -34.41 -18.28 6.98
N ARG A 135 -35.13 -19.10 6.18
CA ARG A 135 -34.65 -20.44 5.76
C ARG A 135 -33.36 -20.34 4.96
N TYR A 136 -33.27 -19.35 4.06
CA TYR A 136 -32.05 -19.11 3.31
C TYR A 136 -30.85 -18.88 4.25
N TRP A 137 -30.98 -18.02 5.25
CA TRP A 137 -29.90 -17.74 6.21
C TRP A 137 -29.58 -18.95 7.08
N LYS A 138 -30.60 -19.61 7.64
CA LYS A 138 -30.41 -20.68 8.61
C LYS A 138 -30.10 -22.04 8.00
N GLU A 139 -30.83 -22.45 6.97
CA GLU A 139 -30.68 -23.79 6.41
C GLU A 139 -29.67 -23.81 5.24
N LYS A 140 -29.80 -22.89 4.28
CA LYS A 140 -28.92 -22.88 3.11
C LYS A 140 -27.52 -22.36 3.45
N ARG A 141 -27.43 -21.35 4.35
CA ARG A 141 -26.14 -20.76 4.77
C ARG A 141 -25.62 -21.32 6.09
N GLY A 142 -26.45 -21.91 6.91
CA GLY A 142 -26.07 -22.50 8.19
C GLY A 142 -25.75 -21.48 9.28
N LEU A 143 -26.33 -20.25 9.19
CA LEU A 143 -26.02 -19.19 10.13
C LEU A 143 -26.86 -19.28 11.40
N SER A 144 -26.23 -19.03 12.54
CA SER A 144 -26.88 -18.86 13.83
C SER A 144 -27.65 -17.53 13.92
N ASP A 145 -28.62 -17.46 14.84
CA ASP A 145 -29.29 -16.20 15.16
C ASP A 145 -28.31 -15.14 15.69
N ALA A 146 -27.22 -15.57 16.31
CA ALA A 146 -26.17 -14.67 16.78
C ALA A 146 -25.44 -14.01 15.60
N ALA A 147 -25.09 -14.75 14.54
CA ALA A 147 -24.48 -14.19 13.34
C ALA A 147 -25.45 -13.28 12.59
N ILE A 148 -26.71 -13.68 12.41
CA ILE A 148 -27.74 -12.85 11.76
C ILE A 148 -27.85 -11.50 12.48
N ARG A 149 -27.88 -11.47 13.81
CA ARG A 149 -27.89 -10.23 14.61
C ARG A 149 -26.58 -9.47 14.52
N ARG A 150 -25.43 -10.16 14.62
CA ARG A 150 -24.10 -9.55 14.60
C ARG A 150 -23.84 -8.77 13.32
N PHE A 151 -24.28 -9.32 12.19
CA PHE A 151 -24.13 -8.68 10.88
C PHE A 151 -25.33 -7.80 10.49
N GLY A 152 -26.40 -7.77 11.28
CA GLY A 152 -27.61 -7.00 10.99
C GLY A 152 -28.32 -7.46 9.71
N LEU A 153 -28.26 -8.77 9.41
CA LEU A 153 -28.81 -9.32 8.18
C LEU A 153 -30.32 -9.08 8.09
N GLY A 154 -30.80 -8.80 6.89
CA GLY A 154 -32.19 -8.42 6.67
C GLY A 154 -32.80 -9.04 5.42
N TYR A 155 -34.03 -8.58 5.10
CA TYR A 155 -34.77 -8.94 3.91
C TYR A 155 -35.45 -7.71 3.31
N ALA A 156 -35.30 -7.50 2.01
CA ALA A 156 -36.02 -6.53 1.22
C ALA A 156 -37.20 -7.23 0.52
N PRO A 157 -38.46 -6.92 0.87
CA PRO A 157 -39.63 -7.52 0.24
C PRO A 157 -39.69 -7.27 -1.28
N GLU A 158 -40.56 -8.01 -1.95
CA GLU A 158 -40.89 -7.82 -3.37
C GLU A 158 -41.88 -6.69 -3.56
N ASP A 159 -41.54 -5.49 -3.09
CA ASP A 159 -42.32 -4.29 -3.18
C ASP A 159 -41.53 -3.18 -3.86
N PHE A 160 -42.16 -2.43 -4.74
CA PHE A 160 -41.52 -1.34 -5.48
C PHE A 160 -41.34 -0.05 -4.66
N GLY A 161 -42.05 0.11 -3.55
CA GLY A 161 -42.03 1.34 -2.77
C GLY A 161 -42.11 1.16 -1.25
N GLY A 162 -41.99 -0.03 -0.74
CA GLY A 162 -42.12 -0.31 0.69
C GLY A 162 -41.09 0.45 1.52
N LEU A 163 -39.81 0.42 1.15
CA LEU A 163 -38.76 1.19 1.80
C LEU A 163 -38.94 2.68 1.59
N LEU A 164 -39.26 3.11 0.38
CA LEU A 164 -39.55 4.50 0.04
C LEU A 164 -40.63 5.09 0.96
N HIS A 165 -41.79 4.41 1.08
CA HIS A 165 -42.88 4.85 1.95
C HIS A 165 -42.50 4.83 3.43
N TYR A 166 -41.73 3.82 3.86
CA TYR A 166 -41.25 3.73 5.23
C TYR A 166 -40.34 4.90 5.60
N LEU A 167 -39.44 5.30 4.71
CA LEU A 167 -38.51 6.41 4.92
C LEU A 167 -39.20 7.77 4.80
N LYS A 168 -40.13 7.95 3.85
CA LYS A 168 -40.94 9.18 3.74
C LYS A 168 -41.74 9.46 5.01
N ARG A 169 -42.35 8.45 5.61
CA ARG A 169 -43.05 8.59 6.92
C ARG A 169 -42.13 9.01 8.07
N ARG A 170 -40.81 8.90 7.92
CA ARG A 170 -39.81 9.37 8.88
C ARG A 170 -39.25 10.76 8.57
N GLY A 171 -39.86 11.45 7.61
CA GLY A 171 -39.52 12.84 7.27
C GLY A 171 -38.30 12.99 6.36
N PHE A 172 -37.93 11.95 5.58
CA PHE A 172 -36.91 12.07 4.56
C PHE A 172 -37.53 12.52 3.23
N SER A 173 -36.89 13.50 2.57
CA SER A 173 -37.34 14.01 1.27
C SER A 173 -36.98 13.03 0.14
N GLU A 174 -37.66 13.16 -0.99
CA GLU A 174 -37.36 12.34 -2.19
C GLU A 174 -35.92 12.54 -2.67
N GLU A 175 -35.42 13.77 -2.61
CA GLU A 175 -34.06 14.12 -3.01
C GLU A 175 -33.02 13.45 -2.11
N GLU A 176 -33.22 13.46 -0.78
CA GLU A 176 -32.37 12.76 0.17
C GLU A 176 -32.37 11.24 -0.10
N LEU A 177 -33.53 10.66 -0.38
CA LEU A 177 -33.68 9.23 -0.64
C LEU A 177 -33.04 8.82 -1.98
N GLU A 178 -33.16 9.64 -3.02
CA GLU A 178 -32.47 9.39 -4.30
C GLU A 178 -30.95 9.50 -4.14
N THR A 179 -30.48 10.52 -3.42
CA THR A 179 -29.05 10.68 -3.09
C THR A 179 -28.49 9.53 -2.24
N SER A 180 -29.32 8.87 -1.42
CA SER A 180 -28.92 7.72 -0.62
C SER A 180 -28.57 6.49 -1.47
N GLY A 181 -29.01 6.44 -2.73
CA GLY A 181 -28.86 5.29 -3.59
C GLY A 181 -29.66 4.06 -3.15
N LEU A 182 -30.69 4.24 -2.28
CA LEU A 182 -31.62 3.17 -1.89
C LEU A 182 -32.86 3.15 -2.78
N VAL A 183 -33.20 4.29 -3.35
CA VAL A 183 -34.29 4.44 -4.33
C VAL A 183 -33.73 5.02 -5.63
N LYS A 184 -34.44 4.79 -6.71
CA LYS A 184 -34.08 5.30 -8.04
C LYS A 184 -35.31 5.82 -8.75
N ARG A 185 -35.15 6.84 -9.59
CA ARG A 185 -36.19 7.39 -10.42
C ARG A 185 -36.30 6.63 -11.75
N SER A 186 -37.50 6.16 -12.07
CA SER A 186 -37.78 5.50 -13.34
C SER A 186 -37.85 6.52 -14.50
N ALA A 187 -37.79 6.05 -15.73
CA ALA A 187 -37.98 6.92 -16.91
C ALA A 187 -39.32 7.67 -16.92
N LYS A 188 -40.34 7.17 -16.20
CA LYS A 188 -41.64 7.81 -16.02
C LYS A 188 -41.69 8.80 -14.83
N GLY A 189 -40.56 9.05 -14.18
CA GLY A 189 -40.45 9.97 -13.05
C GLY A 189 -40.82 9.38 -11.68
N ASN A 190 -41.30 8.14 -11.59
CA ASN A 190 -41.67 7.50 -10.32
C ASN A 190 -40.46 6.96 -9.59
N LEU A 191 -40.38 7.19 -8.29
CA LEU A 191 -39.34 6.58 -7.43
C LEU A 191 -39.69 5.13 -7.10
N TYR A 192 -38.69 4.28 -7.02
CA TYR A 192 -38.83 2.88 -6.64
C TYR A 192 -37.61 2.39 -5.86
N ASP A 193 -37.80 1.36 -5.04
CA ASP A 193 -36.75 0.72 -4.22
C ASP A 193 -35.76 -0.04 -5.10
N ILE A 194 -34.46 0.15 -4.90
CA ILE A 194 -33.42 -0.57 -5.65
C ILE A 194 -33.36 -2.03 -5.20
N PHE A 195 -33.45 -2.27 -3.90
CA PHE A 195 -33.40 -3.61 -3.33
C PHE A 195 -34.81 -4.18 -3.19
N ARG A 196 -35.10 -5.23 -3.95
CA ARG A 196 -36.39 -5.94 -3.94
C ARG A 196 -36.14 -7.45 -4.02
N HIS A 197 -36.92 -8.22 -3.30
CA HIS A 197 -36.81 -9.68 -3.24
C HIS A 197 -35.39 -10.19 -2.97
N ARG A 198 -34.70 -9.54 -1.99
CA ARG A 198 -33.28 -9.83 -1.70
C ARG A 198 -33.06 -10.01 -0.20
N VAL A 199 -32.19 -10.97 0.13
CA VAL A 199 -31.56 -10.96 1.44
C VAL A 199 -30.54 -9.84 1.49
N MET A 200 -30.49 -9.11 2.62
CA MET A 200 -29.77 -7.85 2.75
C MET A 200 -28.61 -7.99 3.74
N VAL A 201 -27.49 -7.42 3.35
CA VAL A 201 -26.25 -7.38 4.14
C VAL A 201 -25.85 -5.91 4.30
N PRO A 202 -25.95 -5.32 5.50
CA PRO A 202 -25.45 -3.97 5.75
C PRO A 202 -23.92 -3.93 5.65
N ILE A 203 -23.41 -2.90 4.97
CA ILE A 203 -21.99 -2.59 4.92
C ILE A 203 -21.73 -1.52 5.99
N ILE A 204 -20.87 -1.87 6.94
CA ILE A 204 -20.61 -1.06 8.13
C ILE A 204 -19.16 -0.58 8.08
N ASP A 205 -18.94 0.72 8.24
CA ASP A 205 -17.60 1.29 8.27
C ASP A 205 -16.83 0.95 9.56
N VAL A 206 -15.55 1.26 9.60
CA VAL A 206 -14.70 0.99 10.77
C VAL A 206 -15.19 1.65 12.07
N ARG A 207 -16.03 2.67 12.00
CA ARG A 207 -16.59 3.39 13.16
C ARG A 207 -17.90 2.77 13.65
N GLY A 208 -18.49 1.87 12.88
CA GLY A 208 -19.76 1.20 13.19
C GLY A 208 -20.98 1.86 12.55
N ALA A 209 -20.79 2.83 11.64
CA ALA A 209 -21.89 3.43 10.90
C ALA A 209 -22.28 2.56 9.69
N ILE A 210 -23.57 2.41 9.44
CA ILE A 210 -24.09 1.73 8.25
C ILE A 210 -23.99 2.69 7.06
N ILE A 211 -23.12 2.36 6.11
CA ILE A 211 -22.78 3.25 4.98
C ILE A 211 -23.38 2.80 3.65
N ALA A 212 -23.71 1.51 3.52
CA ALA A 212 -24.24 0.92 2.29
C ALA A 212 -24.88 -0.45 2.55
N PHE A 213 -25.34 -1.10 1.49
CA PHE A 213 -25.93 -2.44 1.52
C PHE A 213 -25.47 -3.27 0.34
N GLY A 214 -25.32 -4.58 0.58
CA GLY A 214 -25.31 -5.63 -0.42
C GLY A 214 -26.64 -6.37 -0.41
N GLY A 215 -27.16 -6.72 -1.58
CA GLY A 215 -28.41 -7.49 -1.70
C GLY A 215 -28.22 -8.70 -2.63
N ARG A 216 -28.60 -9.89 -2.19
CA ARG A 216 -28.58 -11.11 -2.99
C ARG A 216 -29.99 -11.64 -3.22
N VAL A 217 -30.32 -11.97 -4.48
CA VAL A 217 -31.63 -12.58 -4.80
C VAL A 217 -31.81 -13.93 -4.13
N LEU A 218 -33.05 -14.27 -3.84
CA LEU A 218 -33.44 -15.56 -3.29
C LEU A 218 -33.73 -16.62 -4.36
N ASP A 219 -33.99 -16.17 -5.57
CA ASP A 219 -34.24 -16.95 -6.78
C ASP A 219 -33.06 -16.91 -7.76
N ASP A 220 -33.26 -17.32 -9.02
CA ASP A 220 -32.26 -17.34 -10.07
C ASP A 220 -32.27 -16.04 -10.93
N SER A 221 -32.97 -15.00 -10.47
CA SER A 221 -33.01 -13.71 -11.17
C SER A 221 -31.63 -13.04 -11.22
N LYS A 222 -31.38 -12.27 -12.26
CA LYS A 222 -30.12 -11.55 -12.46
C LYS A 222 -30.30 -10.04 -12.28
N PRO A 223 -29.32 -9.34 -11.77
CA PRO A 223 -28.04 -9.81 -11.27
C PRO A 223 -28.17 -10.48 -9.88
N LYS A 224 -27.39 -11.55 -9.66
CA LYS A 224 -27.38 -12.34 -8.42
C LYS A 224 -27.10 -11.47 -7.19
N TYR A 225 -26.13 -10.57 -7.31
CA TYR A 225 -25.78 -9.58 -6.28
C TYR A 225 -25.90 -8.17 -6.82
N ILE A 226 -26.36 -7.25 -6.00
CA ILE A 226 -26.26 -5.81 -6.21
C ILE A 226 -25.72 -5.15 -4.94
N ASN A 227 -24.95 -4.07 -5.13
CA ASN A 227 -24.46 -3.23 -4.04
C ASN A 227 -25.01 -1.82 -4.20
N SER A 228 -25.11 -1.09 -3.09
CA SER A 228 -25.36 0.36 -3.15
C SER A 228 -24.39 1.03 -4.13
N PRO A 229 -24.84 2.06 -4.85
CA PRO A 229 -23.94 2.93 -5.61
C PRO A 229 -22.98 3.69 -4.69
N GLU A 230 -21.99 4.36 -5.27
CA GLU A 230 -21.14 5.32 -4.54
C GLU A 230 -22.00 6.47 -3.99
N THR A 231 -21.67 6.89 -2.76
CA THR A 231 -22.32 8.05 -2.11
C THR A 231 -21.27 8.83 -1.32
N MET A 232 -21.59 9.99 -0.77
CA MET A 232 -20.67 10.75 0.08
C MET A 232 -20.23 10.02 1.36
N VAL A 233 -20.92 8.93 1.74
CA VAL A 233 -20.56 8.10 2.91
C VAL A 233 -20.00 6.73 2.52
N TYR A 234 -20.10 6.31 1.27
CA TYR A 234 -19.69 4.99 0.81
C TYR A 234 -18.82 5.05 -0.43
N HIS A 235 -17.57 4.62 -0.29
CA HIS A 235 -16.61 4.47 -1.38
C HIS A 235 -16.13 3.02 -1.43
N LYS A 236 -16.52 2.29 -2.48
CA LYS A 236 -16.16 0.86 -2.66
C LYS A 236 -14.65 0.64 -2.61
N SER A 237 -13.91 1.54 -3.24
CA SER A 237 -12.44 1.47 -3.30
C SER A 237 -11.73 1.66 -1.95
N ARG A 238 -12.43 2.14 -0.92
CA ARG A 238 -11.86 2.44 0.41
C ARG A 238 -12.55 1.69 1.54
N THR A 239 -13.51 0.81 1.22
CA THR A 239 -14.31 0.10 2.20
C THR A 239 -13.98 -1.38 2.19
N LEU A 240 -13.79 -1.97 3.37
CA LEU A 240 -13.67 -3.40 3.57
C LEU A 240 -14.82 -3.88 4.45
N PHE A 241 -15.55 -4.89 3.97
CA PHE A 241 -16.64 -5.51 4.72
C PHE A 241 -16.10 -6.25 5.93
N ALA A 242 -16.81 -6.15 7.06
CA ALA A 242 -16.51 -6.73 8.36
C ALA A 242 -15.24 -6.22 9.05
N LEU A 243 -14.53 -5.21 8.51
CA LEU A 243 -13.37 -4.61 9.18
C LEU A 243 -13.72 -4.01 10.55
N ASN A 244 -14.93 -3.48 10.72
CA ASN A 244 -15.44 -2.99 12.01
C ASN A 244 -15.50 -4.08 13.09
N ILE A 245 -15.61 -5.34 12.69
CA ILE A 245 -15.59 -6.52 13.59
C ILE A 245 -14.16 -7.00 13.74
N ALA A 246 -13.47 -7.24 12.62
CA ALA A 246 -12.12 -7.81 12.58
C ALA A 246 -11.10 -6.98 13.38
N LYS A 247 -11.19 -5.65 13.36
CA LYS A 247 -10.31 -4.77 14.14
C LYS A 247 -10.37 -4.95 15.65
N LYS A 248 -11.42 -5.61 16.18
CA LYS A 248 -11.56 -5.91 17.62
C LYS A 248 -10.85 -7.18 18.04
N SER A 249 -10.45 -8.01 17.08
CA SER A 249 -9.67 -9.20 17.33
C SER A 249 -8.25 -8.86 17.78
N LYS A 250 -7.71 -9.67 18.70
CA LYS A 250 -6.29 -9.59 19.07
C LYS A 250 -5.38 -10.24 18.02
N ASN A 251 -5.96 -11.04 17.13
CA ASN A 251 -5.23 -11.67 16.03
C ASN A 251 -5.05 -10.67 14.90
N ARG A 252 -3.79 -10.38 14.54
CA ARG A 252 -3.43 -9.46 13.46
C ARG A 252 -3.19 -10.17 12.12
N ARG A 253 -3.52 -11.46 12.05
CA ARG A 253 -3.54 -12.26 10.82
C ARG A 253 -4.93 -12.25 10.23
N TYR A 254 -5.13 -11.47 9.15
CA TYR A 254 -6.45 -11.27 8.53
C TYR A 254 -6.63 -12.22 7.36
N ILE A 255 -7.90 -12.64 7.14
CA ILE A 255 -8.29 -13.50 6.04
C ILE A 255 -9.07 -12.66 5.04
N LEU A 256 -8.52 -12.47 3.84
CA LEU A 256 -9.15 -11.70 2.77
C LEU A 256 -9.91 -12.66 1.84
N CYS A 257 -11.24 -12.64 1.94
CA CYS A 257 -12.17 -13.44 1.14
C CYS A 257 -12.64 -12.68 -0.11
N GLU A 258 -13.29 -13.41 -1.04
CA GLU A 258 -13.82 -12.80 -2.26
C GLU A 258 -15.14 -12.05 -2.01
N GLY A 259 -16.04 -12.63 -1.23
CA GLY A 259 -17.38 -12.07 -1.01
C GLY A 259 -17.83 -12.03 0.46
N TYR A 260 -18.92 -11.28 0.69
CA TYR A 260 -19.43 -11.17 2.08
C TYR A 260 -20.02 -12.46 2.60
N MET A 261 -20.45 -13.37 1.74
CA MET A 261 -20.99 -14.66 2.21
C MET A 261 -19.89 -15.50 2.82
N ASP A 262 -18.70 -15.51 2.19
CA ASP A 262 -17.53 -16.22 2.71
C ASP A 262 -17.09 -15.63 4.05
N VAL A 263 -17.04 -14.28 4.12
CA VAL A 263 -16.72 -13.58 5.37
C VAL A 263 -17.69 -13.94 6.47
N ILE A 264 -19.01 -13.91 6.21
CA ILE A 264 -20.02 -14.22 7.21
C ILE A 264 -19.90 -15.68 7.68
N SER A 265 -19.69 -16.64 6.76
CA SER A 265 -19.47 -18.05 7.08
C SER A 265 -18.18 -18.26 7.87
N MET A 266 -17.11 -17.54 7.54
CA MET A 266 -15.86 -17.56 8.29
C MET A 266 -16.05 -17.08 9.73
N HIS A 267 -16.76 -15.97 9.91
CA HIS A 267 -17.09 -15.46 11.25
C HIS A 267 -17.98 -16.41 12.05
N GLU A 268 -18.95 -17.08 11.40
CA GLU A 268 -19.78 -18.12 12.03
C GLU A 268 -18.91 -19.29 12.52
N ALA A 269 -17.90 -19.68 11.73
CA ALA A 269 -16.94 -20.72 12.10
C ALA A 269 -15.90 -20.24 13.14
N GLY A 270 -15.93 -18.96 13.57
CA GLY A 270 -15.05 -18.41 14.61
C GLY A 270 -13.75 -17.78 14.09
N PHE A 271 -13.63 -17.54 12.79
CA PHE A 271 -12.52 -16.78 12.18
C PHE A 271 -12.88 -15.29 12.09
N ASP A 272 -12.74 -14.58 13.19
CA ASP A 272 -13.25 -13.22 13.40
C ASP A 272 -12.40 -12.12 12.70
N THR A 273 -11.33 -12.50 12.02
CA THR A 273 -10.47 -11.60 11.22
C THR A 273 -10.74 -11.67 9.70
N ALA A 274 -11.80 -12.38 9.28
CA ALA A 274 -12.18 -12.43 7.89
C ALA A 274 -12.79 -11.10 7.41
N VAL A 275 -12.35 -10.63 6.23
CA VAL A 275 -12.80 -9.40 5.58
C VAL A 275 -12.89 -9.61 4.07
N CYS A 276 -13.60 -8.75 3.35
CA CYS A 276 -13.55 -8.74 1.89
C CYS A 276 -13.73 -7.33 1.30
N ALA A 277 -13.34 -7.16 0.03
CA ALA A 277 -13.70 -6.01 -0.76
C ALA A 277 -15.19 -6.02 -1.12
N CYS A 278 -15.80 -4.84 -1.24
CA CYS A 278 -17.26 -4.71 -1.42
C CYS A 278 -17.66 -4.86 -2.90
N GLY A 279 -17.49 -6.05 -3.49
CA GLY A 279 -17.91 -6.34 -4.88
C GLY A 279 -17.01 -5.71 -5.94
N THR A 280 -15.76 -5.42 -5.60
CA THR A 280 -14.69 -4.98 -6.51
C THR A 280 -13.43 -5.81 -6.26
N ALA A 281 -12.49 -5.80 -7.19
CA ALA A 281 -11.14 -6.28 -6.89
C ALA A 281 -10.51 -5.44 -5.76
N LEU A 282 -9.57 -6.01 -5.02
CA LEU A 282 -8.79 -5.28 -4.01
C LEU A 282 -8.16 -4.03 -4.63
N THR A 283 -8.18 -2.92 -3.91
CA THR A 283 -7.57 -1.65 -4.33
C THR A 283 -6.34 -1.31 -3.49
N PRO A 284 -5.44 -0.42 -3.97
CA PRO A 284 -4.32 0.07 -3.18
C PRO A 284 -4.76 0.73 -1.87
N GLU A 285 -5.87 1.47 -1.88
CA GLU A 285 -6.42 2.14 -0.69
C GLU A 285 -6.92 1.12 0.34
N GLN A 286 -7.56 0.03 -0.10
CA GLN A 286 -7.99 -1.06 0.78
C GLN A 286 -6.78 -1.83 1.33
N ALA A 287 -5.73 -2.05 0.54
CA ALA A 287 -4.50 -2.68 1.00
C ALA A 287 -3.77 -1.81 2.04
N LYS A 288 -3.74 -0.50 1.84
CA LYS A 288 -3.22 0.46 2.83
C LYS A 288 -4.05 0.42 4.12
N LEU A 289 -5.39 0.40 3.99
CA LEU A 289 -6.28 0.29 5.15
C LEU A 289 -6.05 -1.02 5.92
N LEU A 290 -5.84 -2.17 5.23
CA LEU A 290 -5.49 -3.43 5.86
C LEU A 290 -4.19 -3.34 6.66
N SER A 291 -3.16 -2.66 6.14
CA SER A 291 -1.87 -2.53 6.81
C SER A 291 -1.92 -1.73 8.13
N GLU A 292 -2.99 -0.97 8.36
CA GLU A 292 -3.20 -0.28 9.66
C GLU A 292 -3.68 -1.27 10.76
N TYR A 293 -4.33 -2.39 10.37
CA TYR A 293 -4.97 -3.31 11.30
C TYR A 293 -4.35 -4.71 11.32
N ALA A 294 -3.64 -5.12 10.27
CA ALA A 294 -3.06 -6.45 10.13
C ALA A 294 -1.53 -6.38 10.04
N ASP A 295 -0.87 -7.47 10.44
CA ASP A 295 0.55 -7.73 10.18
C ASP A 295 0.71 -8.78 9.06
N GLU A 296 -0.30 -9.67 8.93
CA GLU A 296 -0.35 -10.69 7.88
C GLU A 296 -1.75 -10.73 7.24
N VAL A 297 -1.79 -10.92 5.93
CA VAL A 297 -3.01 -11.16 5.15
C VAL A 297 -2.92 -12.52 4.46
N VAL A 298 -3.93 -13.35 4.69
CA VAL A 298 -4.12 -14.64 4.03
C VAL A 298 -5.15 -14.47 2.94
N LEU A 299 -4.75 -14.58 1.67
CA LEU A 299 -5.68 -14.57 0.54
C LEU A 299 -6.46 -15.89 0.49
N SER A 300 -7.78 -15.81 0.56
CA SER A 300 -8.73 -16.91 0.65
C SER A 300 -9.82 -16.72 -0.41
N TYR A 301 -9.42 -16.75 -1.69
CA TYR A 301 -10.30 -16.57 -2.84
C TYR A 301 -10.74 -17.92 -3.42
N ASP A 302 -11.75 -17.89 -4.32
CA ASP A 302 -12.28 -19.07 -4.97
C ASP A 302 -11.18 -19.81 -5.76
N SER A 303 -11.29 -21.14 -5.85
CA SER A 303 -10.30 -22.00 -6.53
C SER A 303 -10.41 -21.95 -8.05
N ASP A 304 -11.44 -21.31 -8.60
CA ASP A 304 -11.66 -21.21 -10.04
C ASP A 304 -10.69 -20.22 -10.71
N GLU A 305 -10.73 -20.15 -12.04
CA GLU A 305 -9.83 -19.30 -12.83
C GLU A 305 -9.99 -17.80 -12.48
N ALA A 306 -11.21 -17.36 -12.18
CA ALA A 306 -11.48 -15.97 -11.81
C ALA A 306 -10.86 -15.63 -10.45
N GLY A 307 -11.01 -16.49 -9.45
CA GLY A 307 -10.40 -16.34 -8.12
C GLY A 307 -8.87 -16.42 -8.17
N GLN A 308 -8.29 -17.27 -9.04
CA GLN A 308 -6.85 -17.30 -9.24
C GLN A 308 -6.31 -15.99 -9.83
N LYS A 309 -7.00 -15.42 -10.85
CA LYS A 309 -6.64 -14.09 -11.40
C LYS A 309 -6.81 -12.97 -10.38
N ALA A 310 -7.83 -13.07 -9.52
CA ALA A 310 -8.03 -12.12 -8.41
C ALA A 310 -6.90 -12.23 -7.37
N THR A 311 -6.46 -13.45 -7.04
CA THR A 311 -5.31 -13.71 -6.17
C THR A 311 -4.04 -13.05 -6.71
N GLU A 312 -3.71 -13.24 -7.98
CA GLU A 312 -2.51 -12.65 -8.60
C GLU A 312 -2.52 -11.12 -8.57
N ARG A 313 -3.66 -10.51 -8.90
CA ARG A 313 -3.82 -9.05 -8.81
C ARG A 313 -3.64 -8.55 -7.37
N SER A 314 -4.25 -9.24 -6.42
CA SER A 314 -4.15 -8.89 -5.00
C SER A 314 -2.73 -9.04 -4.46
N LEU A 315 -1.97 -10.07 -4.90
CA LEU A 315 -0.55 -10.24 -4.58
C LEU A 315 0.31 -9.07 -5.08
N GLY A 316 0.00 -8.56 -6.29
CA GLY A 316 0.68 -7.38 -6.84
C GLY A 316 0.43 -6.12 -6.01
N ILE A 317 -0.81 -5.89 -5.58
CA ILE A 317 -1.20 -4.73 -4.78
C ILE A 317 -0.64 -4.82 -3.36
N LEU A 318 -0.79 -5.97 -2.69
CA LEU A 318 -0.29 -6.19 -1.33
C LEU A 318 1.24 -6.19 -1.26
N GLY A 319 1.93 -6.55 -2.34
CA GLY A 319 3.38 -6.52 -2.45
C GLY A 319 4.00 -5.11 -2.30
N SER A 320 3.20 -4.05 -2.47
CA SER A 320 3.62 -2.66 -2.22
C SER A 320 3.41 -2.21 -0.77
N THR A 321 2.91 -3.08 0.11
CA THR A 321 2.67 -2.82 1.53
C THR A 321 3.69 -3.53 2.40
N THR A 322 3.69 -3.23 3.70
CA THR A 322 4.52 -3.93 4.71
C THR A 322 3.91 -5.24 5.20
N LEU A 323 2.76 -5.64 4.66
CA LEU A 323 2.04 -6.83 5.09
C LEU A 323 2.75 -8.11 4.66
N LYS A 324 2.85 -9.06 5.57
CA LYS A 324 3.16 -10.44 5.21
C LYS A 324 1.95 -11.04 4.49
N VAL A 325 2.16 -11.63 3.32
CA VAL A 325 1.07 -12.20 2.51
C VAL A 325 1.25 -13.71 2.39
N SER A 326 0.15 -14.43 2.57
CA SER A 326 0.06 -15.88 2.37
C SER A 326 -1.15 -16.20 1.50
N VAL A 327 -1.14 -17.35 0.84
CA VAL A 327 -2.23 -17.79 -0.04
C VAL A 327 -2.76 -19.14 0.42
N LEU A 328 -4.09 -19.25 0.56
CA LEU A 328 -4.80 -20.51 0.75
C LEU A 328 -5.10 -21.18 -0.59
N SER A 329 -4.95 -22.49 -0.62
CA SER A 329 -5.38 -23.33 -1.73
C SER A 329 -6.28 -24.44 -1.20
N TYR A 330 -7.50 -24.47 -1.66
CA TYR A 330 -8.48 -25.48 -1.28
C TYR A 330 -8.32 -26.74 -2.12
N GLN A 331 -8.27 -27.90 -1.46
CA GLN A 331 -8.36 -29.19 -2.14
C GLN A 331 -9.73 -29.81 -1.82
N GLY A 332 -10.52 -30.11 -2.85
CA GLY A 332 -11.82 -30.75 -2.70
C GLY A 332 -12.95 -29.82 -2.29
N ALA A 333 -12.74 -28.49 -2.32
CA ALA A 333 -13.74 -27.46 -2.15
C ALA A 333 -13.45 -26.27 -3.08
N LYS A 334 -14.48 -25.52 -3.40
CA LYS A 334 -14.42 -24.39 -4.31
C LYS A 334 -14.03 -23.09 -3.59
N ASP A 335 -14.59 -22.88 -2.41
CA ASP A 335 -14.50 -21.67 -1.61
C ASP A 335 -14.38 -22.01 -0.10
N PRO A 336 -14.09 -21.01 0.77
CA PRO A 336 -13.97 -21.26 2.20
C PRO A 336 -15.26 -21.73 2.87
N ASP A 337 -16.44 -21.29 2.41
CA ASP A 337 -17.75 -21.70 2.94
C ASP A 337 -17.97 -23.20 2.70
N GLU A 338 -17.74 -23.69 1.47
CA GLU A 338 -17.83 -25.10 1.12
C GLU A 338 -16.80 -25.95 1.89
N PHE A 339 -15.55 -25.44 2.01
CA PHE A 339 -14.50 -26.16 2.71
C PHE A 339 -14.85 -26.39 4.18
N ILE A 340 -15.30 -25.33 4.88
CA ILE A 340 -15.67 -25.42 6.30
C ILE A 340 -16.88 -26.33 6.49
N LYS A 341 -17.89 -26.26 5.64
CA LYS A 341 -19.06 -27.15 5.70
C LYS A 341 -18.71 -28.62 5.51
N LYS A 342 -17.75 -28.90 4.63
CA LYS A 342 -17.36 -30.27 4.28
C LYS A 342 -16.36 -30.89 5.24
N TYR A 343 -15.40 -30.11 5.71
CA TYR A 343 -14.25 -30.60 6.46
C TYR A 343 -14.16 -30.07 7.90
N GLY A 344 -14.97 -29.10 8.26
CA GLY A 344 -15.03 -28.52 9.59
C GLY A 344 -13.98 -27.45 9.87
N ARG A 345 -14.17 -26.76 10.99
CA ARG A 345 -13.32 -25.64 11.46
C ARG A 345 -11.88 -26.07 11.68
N GLU A 346 -11.66 -27.18 12.38
CA GLU A 346 -10.31 -27.65 12.76
C GLU A 346 -9.44 -27.90 11.51
N ARG A 347 -10.03 -28.50 10.48
CA ARG A 347 -9.32 -28.75 9.23
C ARG A 347 -8.98 -27.46 8.50
N PHE A 348 -9.86 -26.46 8.56
CA PHE A 348 -9.58 -25.14 8.00
C PHE A 348 -8.46 -24.42 8.79
N GLU A 349 -8.42 -24.55 10.11
CA GLU A 349 -7.34 -23.98 10.93
C GLU A 349 -5.99 -24.63 10.62
N MET A 350 -5.94 -25.95 10.39
CA MET A 350 -4.74 -26.63 9.91
C MET A 350 -4.31 -26.10 8.53
N LEU A 351 -5.27 -25.86 7.64
CA LEU A 351 -5.00 -25.30 6.33
C LEU A 351 -4.43 -23.86 6.42
N LEU A 352 -4.99 -23.03 7.31
CA LEU A 352 -4.47 -21.71 7.60
C LEU A 352 -3.00 -21.74 8.07
N ASN A 353 -2.66 -22.71 8.93
CA ASN A 353 -1.30 -22.86 9.44
C ASN A 353 -0.32 -23.39 8.39
N GLY A 354 -0.83 -24.06 7.36
CA GLY A 354 -0.05 -24.57 6.21
C GLY A 354 -0.10 -23.69 4.96
N THR A 355 -0.42 -22.39 5.08
CA THR A 355 -0.49 -21.48 3.92
C THR A 355 0.81 -21.37 3.15
N ALA A 356 0.71 -21.40 1.83
CA ALA A 356 1.84 -21.19 0.95
C ALA A 356 2.23 -19.69 0.93
N ASN A 357 3.53 -19.41 0.88
CA ASN A 357 3.96 -18.06 0.56
C ASN A 357 3.65 -17.73 -0.93
N PRO A 358 3.60 -16.44 -1.31
CA PRO A 358 3.25 -16.04 -2.68
C PRO A 358 4.11 -16.68 -3.76
N THR A 359 5.40 -16.88 -3.52
CA THR A 359 6.33 -17.51 -4.44
C THR A 359 6.00 -18.99 -4.65
N GLU A 360 5.73 -19.73 -3.58
CA GLU A 360 5.32 -21.14 -3.66
C GLU A 360 3.99 -21.32 -4.38
N PHE A 361 3.05 -20.42 -4.16
CA PHE A 361 1.76 -20.44 -4.87
C PHE A 361 1.98 -20.29 -6.37
N GLN A 362 2.78 -19.31 -6.80
CA GLN A 362 3.08 -19.08 -8.21
C GLN A 362 3.86 -20.22 -8.84
N LEU A 363 4.85 -20.78 -8.14
CA LEU A 363 5.60 -21.95 -8.63
C LEU A 363 4.71 -23.19 -8.80
N LYS A 364 3.80 -23.47 -7.86
CA LYS A 364 2.83 -24.57 -8.00
C LYS A 364 1.92 -24.38 -9.20
N LYS A 365 1.44 -23.15 -9.43
CA LYS A 365 0.59 -22.81 -10.58
C LYS A 365 1.35 -22.95 -11.90
N SER A 366 2.59 -22.46 -11.96
CA SER A 366 3.46 -22.61 -13.12
C SER A 366 3.71 -24.08 -13.44
N LYS A 367 4.08 -24.87 -12.42
CA LYS A 367 4.31 -26.32 -12.58
C LYS A 367 3.13 -27.05 -13.22
N ALA A 368 1.89 -26.68 -12.87
CA ALA A 368 0.67 -27.33 -13.37
C ALA A 368 0.42 -27.10 -14.88
N LYS A 369 1.08 -26.13 -15.50
CA LYS A 369 0.95 -25.80 -16.94
C LYS A 369 1.78 -26.70 -17.84
N TYR A 370 2.83 -27.36 -17.32
CA TYR A 370 3.85 -28.03 -18.09
C TYR A 370 3.90 -29.53 -17.80
N ASP A 371 4.09 -30.33 -18.85
CA ASP A 371 4.40 -31.76 -18.70
C ASP A 371 5.89 -31.96 -18.42
N LEU A 372 6.21 -32.21 -17.15
CA LEU A 372 7.59 -32.41 -16.69
C LEU A 372 8.22 -33.75 -17.13
N ARG A 373 7.49 -34.61 -17.88
CA ARG A 373 8.07 -35.80 -18.51
C ARG A 373 8.83 -35.43 -19.76
N SER A 374 8.46 -34.35 -20.44
CA SER A 374 9.13 -33.85 -21.64
C SER A 374 10.24 -32.85 -21.28
N ASP A 375 11.32 -32.84 -22.05
CA ASP A 375 12.42 -31.90 -21.89
C ASP A 375 11.96 -30.46 -22.11
N ASP A 376 11.13 -30.21 -23.11
CA ASP A 376 10.57 -28.88 -23.39
C ASP A 376 9.69 -28.39 -22.25
N GLY A 377 8.88 -29.26 -21.64
CA GLY A 377 8.06 -28.93 -20.48
C GLY A 377 8.90 -28.58 -19.27
N ARG A 378 9.97 -29.34 -19.00
CA ARG A 378 10.92 -29.07 -17.93
C ARG A 378 11.63 -27.72 -18.10
N LEU A 379 12.13 -27.46 -19.30
CA LEU A 379 12.83 -26.21 -19.62
C LEU A 379 11.89 -25.00 -19.57
N SER A 380 10.66 -25.15 -20.04
CA SER A 380 9.65 -24.08 -19.98
C SER A 380 9.23 -23.77 -18.55
N TYR A 381 9.03 -24.80 -17.71
CA TYR A 381 8.77 -24.63 -16.28
C TYR A 381 9.92 -23.91 -15.56
N ILE A 382 11.18 -24.32 -15.79
CA ILE A 382 12.35 -23.67 -15.21
C ILE A 382 12.42 -22.20 -15.60
N ARG A 383 12.17 -21.88 -16.88
CA ARG A 383 12.18 -20.49 -17.37
C ARG A 383 11.16 -19.64 -16.65
N GLU A 384 9.89 -20.08 -16.58
CA GLU A 384 8.83 -19.35 -15.87
C GLU A 384 9.11 -19.26 -14.35
N ALA A 385 9.64 -20.33 -13.75
CA ALA A 385 10.04 -20.32 -12.34
C ALA A 385 11.14 -19.29 -12.05
N ILE A 386 12.13 -19.16 -12.92
CA ILE A 386 13.20 -18.15 -12.80
C ILE A 386 12.62 -16.73 -12.94
N GLU A 387 11.66 -16.51 -13.83
CA GLU A 387 10.95 -15.22 -13.95
C GLU A 387 10.23 -14.86 -12.65
N ILE A 388 9.45 -15.80 -12.09
CA ILE A 388 8.75 -15.64 -10.80
C ILE A 388 9.72 -15.29 -9.68
N LEU A 389 10.82 -16.04 -9.55
CA LEU A 389 11.83 -15.81 -8.51
C LEU A 389 12.55 -14.46 -8.68
N THR A 390 12.74 -14.02 -9.92
CA THR A 390 13.38 -12.74 -10.28
C THR A 390 12.48 -11.57 -9.93
N GLU A 391 11.20 -11.61 -10.30
CA GLU A 391 10.21 -10.57 -9.98
C GLU A 391 10.01 -10.39 -8.47
N ARG A 392 10.14 -11.47 -7.69
CA ARG A 392 9.99 -11.46 -6.23
C ARG A 392 11.25 -10.98 -5.48
N GLY A 393 12.37 -10.82 -6.16
CA GLY A 393 13.60 -10.35 -5.53
C GLY A 393 14.09 -11.25 -4.39
N VAL A 394 14.03 -12.57 -4.56
CA VAL A 394 14.32 -13.56 -3.51
C VAL A 394 15.72 -13.43 -2.91
N SER A 395 15.83 -13.59 -1.58
CA SER A 395 17.11 -13.54 -0.87
C SER A 395 18.10 -14.62 -1.34
N PRO A 396 19.41 -14.45 -1.14
CA PRO A 396 20.41 -15.46 -1.53
C PRO A 396 20.12 -16.86 -0.99
N THR A 397 19.71 -16.97 0.27
CA THR A 397 19.32 -18.25 0.89
C THR A 397 18.08 -18.85 0.24
N ALA A 398 17.07 -18.04 -0.05
CA ALA A 398 15.85 -18.51 -0.73
C ALA A 398 16.16 -18.98 -2.16
N ARG A 399 17.08 -18.33 -2.88
CA ARG A 399 17.55 -18.79 -4.20
C ARG A 399 18.09 -20.21 -4.15
N ASP A 400 18.92 -20.50 -3.16
CA ASP A 400 19.53 -21.81 -2.98
C ASP A 400 18.49 -22.89 -2.70
N VAL A 401 17.48 -22.60 -1.84
CA VAL A 401 16.37 -23.49 -1.51
C VAL A 401 15.48 -23.75 -2.74
N TYR A 402 15.05 -22.69 -3.44
CA TYR A 402 14.20 -22.86 -4.62
C TYR A 402 14.92 -23.53 -5.79
N ALA A 403 16.21 -23.24 -6.01
CA ALA A 403 16.99 -23.92 -7.02
C ALA A 403 17.16 -25.42 -6.72
N GLY A 404 17.35 -25.80 -5.46
CA GLY A 404 17.36 -27.21 -5.03
C GLY A 404 16.04 -27.90 -5.35
N ARG A 405 14.91 -27.27 -4.96
CA ARG A 405 13.58 -27.80 -5.25
C ARG A 405 13.30 -27.96 -6.74
N LEU A 406 13.63 -26.95 -7.55
CA LEU A 406 13.49 -27.03 -9.00
C LEU A 406 14.36 -28.14 -9.61
N ALA A 407 15.58 -28.35 -9.08
CA ALA A 407 16.45 -29.42 -9.48
C ALA A 407 15.82 -30.80 -9.20
N ASP A 408 15.27 -31.01 -8.00
CA ASP A 408 14.56 -32.24 -7.61
C ASP A 408 13.34 -32.50 -8.48
N GLU A 409 12.58 -31.46 -8.82
CA GLU A 409 11.34 -31.55 -9.62
C GLU A 409 11.61 -31.80 -11.11
N THR A 410 12.72 -31.32 -11.64
CA THR A 410 12.99 -31.31 -13.11
C THR A 410 14.14 -32.22 -13.53
N GLY A 411 14.98 -32.67 -12.59
CA GLY A 411 16.19 -33.42 -12.88
C GLY A 411 17.34 -32.59 -13.47
N VAL A 412 17.20 -31.25 -13.52
CA VAL A 412 18.26 -30.34 -13.99
C VAL A 412 19.17 -29.98 -12.84
N SER A 413 20.47 -29.85 -13.08
CA SER A 413 21.43 -29.56 -12.01
C SER A 413 21.11 -28.22 -11.30
N LYS A 414 21.16 -28.22 -9.97
CA LYS A 414 20.97 -27.02 -9.13
C LYS A 414 21.88 -25.88 -9.56
N GLN A 415 23.13 -26.20 -9.95
CA GLN A 415 24.12 -25.22 -10.37
C GLN A 415 23.73 -24.48 -11.65
N ALA A 416 23.16 -25.20 -12.64
CA ALA A 416 22.65 -24.59 -13.87
C ALA A 416 21.47 -23.64 -13.59
N ILE A 417 20.54 -24.05 -12.73
CA ILE A 417 19.38 -23.23 -12.31
C ILE A 417 19.85 -21.97 -11.56
N LEU A 418 20.77 -22.08 -10.61
CA LEU A 418 21.35 -20.95 -9.89
C LEU A 418 22.07 -19.98 -10.83
N SER A 419 22.82 -20.47 -11.80
CA SER A 419 23.52 -19.64 -12.78
C SER A 419 22.51 -18.79 -13.60
N GLN A 420 21.45 -19.43 -14.12
CA GLN A 420 20.40 -18.71 -14.85
C GLN A 420 19.64 -17.71 -13.97
N LEU A 421 19.29 -18.09 -12.73
CA LEU A 421 18.58 -17.21 -11.79
C LEU A 421 19.41 -15.96 -11.45
N ASN A 422 20.70 -16.14 -11.16
CA ASN A 422 21.60 -15.03 -10.87
C ASN A 422 21.77 -14.10 -12.09
N GLY A 423 21.89 -14.67 -13.29
CA GLY A 423 21.92 -13.89 -14.54
C GLY A 423 20.63 -13.09 -14.76
N ALA A 424 19.46 -13.69 -14.51
CA ALA A 424 18.16 -13.02 -14.62
C ALA A 424 18.01 -11.88 -13.61
N LEU A 425 18.42 -12.10 -12.36
CA LEU A 425 18.39 -11.07 -11.31
C LEU A 425 19.30 -9.87 -11.64
N GLN A 426 20.51 -10.13 -12.15
CA GLN A 426 21.41 -9.06 -12.61
C GLN A 426 20.79 -8.29 -13.79
N ALA A 427 20.18 -8.98 -14.74
CA ALA A 427 19.50 -8.34 -15.87
C ALA A 427 18.29 -7.49 -15.41
N ALA A 428 17.50 -7.99 -14.45
CA ALA A 428 16.38 -7.27 -13.86
C ALA A 428 16.85 -6.00 -13.13
N ALA A 429 17.90 -6.09 -12.32
CA ALA A 429 18.49 -4.94 -11.64
C ALA A 429 18.96 -3.87 -12.64
N ARG A 430 19.62 -4.27 -13.75
CA ARG A 430 20.02 -3.35 -14.83
C ARG A 430 18.82 -2.70 -15.53
N ARG A 431 17.71 -3.44 -15.73
CA ARG A 431 16.47 -2.89 -16.35
C ARG A 431 15.79 -1.89 -15.41
N SER A 432 15.65 -2.22 -14.11
CA SER A 432 15.09 -1.32 -13.10
C SER A 432 15.87 -0.02 -13.04
N TYR A 433 17.19 -0.12 -12.98
CA TYR A 433 18.09 1.02 -13.00
C TYR A 433 17.91 1.91 -14.26
N ARG A 434 17.79 1.31 -15.46
CA ARG A 434 17.54 2.06 -16.70
C ARG A 434 16.16 2.72 -16.74
N LYS A 435 15.14 2.07 -16.16
CA LYS A 435 13.79 2.62 -16.07
C LYS A 435 13.76 3.82 -15.12
N GLU A 436 14.36 3.69 -13.95
CA GLU A 436 14.49 4.78 -12.96
C GLU A 436 15.21 6.00 -13.54
N GLN A 437 16.28 5.79 -14.30
CA GLN A 437 16.98 6.84 -15.05
C GLN A 437 16.07 7.55 -16.08
N ARG A 438 15.19 6.81 -16.76
CA ARG A 438 14.23 7.37 -17.72
C ARG A 438 13.11 8.14 -17.04
N ASP A 439 12.62 7.65 -15.92
CA ASP A 439 11.51 8.27 -15.19
C ASP A 439 12.01 9.55 -14.48
N LEU A 440 13.20 9.55 -13.90
CA LEU A 440 13.88 10.74 -13.37
C LEU A 440 14.10 11.80 -14.46
N SER A 441 14.38 11.39 -15.71
CA SER A 441 14.54 12.34 -16.83
C SER A 441 13.20 12.92 -17.33
N LYS A 442 12.07 12.24 -17.07
CA LYS A 442 10.73 12.70 -17.48
C LYS A 442 10.05 13.61 -16.47
N GLU A 443 10.30 13.42 -15.17
CA GLU A 443 9.60 14.13 -14.09
C GLU A 443 10.16 15.52 -13.76
N GLY A 444 11.08 16.05 -14.55
CA GLY A 444 11.52 17.44 -14.40
C GLY A 444 12.31 17.73 -13.10
N ILE A 445 12.80 16.71 -12.38
CA ILE A 445 13.70 16.86 -11.22
C ILE A 445 15.02 17.53 -11.65
N ALA A 446 15.27 17.60 -12.95
CA ALA A 446 16.36 18.38 -13.55
C ALA A 446 16.23 19.91 -13.34
N SER A 447 15.06 20.42 -12.93
CA SER A 447 14.88 21.88 -12.77
C SER A 447 15.45 22.44 -11.45
N ASP A 448 15.61 21.60 -10.43
CA ASP A 448 16.14 22.02 -9.12
C ASP A 448 17.65 21.78 -8.95
N ILE A 449 18.26 21.00 -9.83
CA ILE A 449 19.71 20.77 -9.82
C ILE A 449 20.35 21.71 -10.85
N ARG A 450 21.02 22.77 -10.38
CA ARG A 450 21.89 23.60 -11.21
C ARG A 450 23.14 22.82 -11.60
N VAL A 451 23.02 21.95 -12.60
CA VAL A 451 24.17 21.20 -13.14
C VAL A 451 24.93 22.06 -14.12
N PRO A 452 26.25 22.23 -14.01
CA PRO A 452 27.06 22.89 -15.04
C PRO A 452 26.86 22.22 -16.40
N TYR A 453 26.84 23.00 -17.45
CA TYR A 453 26.65 22.51 -18.82
C TYR A 453 27.72 21.44 -19.14
N THR A 454 27.29 20.19 -19.38
CA THR A 454 28.19 19.08 -19.77
C THR A 454 27.86 18.62 -21.19
N SER A 455 28.78 17.90 -21.82
CA SER A 455 28.70 17.44 -23.22
C SER A 455 27.48 16.56 -23.56
N SER A 456 26.80 16.04 -22.56
CA SER A 456 25.46 15.43 -22.69
C SER A 456 24.70 15.61 -21.38
N GLY A 457 23.46 16.10 -21.40
CA GLY A 457 22.62 16.26 -20.24
C GLY A 457 22.37 14.92 -19.48
N GLU A 458 22.44 13.78 -20.20
CA GLU A 458 22.40 12.44 -19.61
C GLU A 458 23.65 12.09 -18.79
N SER A 459 24.83 12.58 -19.19
CA SER A 459 26.08 12.34 -18.48
C SER A 459 26.15 13.08 -17.14
N ALA A 460 25.66 14.32 -17.11
CA ALA A 460 25.66 15.14 -15.90
C ALA A 460 24.65 14.66 -14.85
N LEU A 461 23.44 14.26 -15.28
CA LEU A 461 22.46 13.65 -14.40
C LEU A 461 22.96 12.30 -13.85
N GLY A 462 23.64 11.54 -14.71
CA GLY A 462 24.27 10.27 -14.33
C GLY A 462 25.36 10.44 -13.29
N ALA A 463 26.18 11.50 -13.38
CA ALA A 463 27.23 11.82 -12.41
C ALA A 463 26.63 12.31 -11.08
N ALA A 464 25.62 13.18 -11.13
CA ALA A 464 24.93 13.64 -9.92
C ALA A 464 24.31 12.49 -9.14
N ASN A 465 23.69 11.53 -9.84
CA ASN A 465 23.14 10.34 -9.21
C ASN A 465 24.22 9.39 -8.69
N ALA A 466 25.33 9.21 -9.40
CA ALA A 466 26.47 8.41 -8.95
C ALA A 466 27.05 8.96 -7.64
N ALA A 467 27.25 10.26 -7.51
CA ALA A 467 27.69 10.91 -6.29
C ALA A 467 26.72 10.69 -5.11
N ARG A 468 25.41 10.77 -5.40
CA ARG A 468 24.36 10.50 -4.40
C ARG A 468 24.38 9.05 -3.92
N GLN A 469 24.52 8.07 -4.83
CA GLN A 469 24.58 6.66 -4.49
C GLN A 469 25.82 6.32 -3.65
N LEU A 470 26.95 6.92 -3.95
CA LEU A 470 28.16 6.77 -3.13
C LEU A 470 27.95 7.32 -1.70
N ALA A 471 27.30 8.49 -1.59
CA ALA A 471 26.99 9.05 -0.27
C ALA A 471 26.05 8.12 0.53
N VAL A 472 25.00 7.58 -0.11
CA VAL A 472 24.08 6.62 0.53
C VAL A 472 24.79 5.34 0.94
N ALA A 473 25.66 4.78 0.10
CA ALA A 473 26.44 3.59 0.40
C ALA A 473 27.31 3.78 1.65
N MET A 474 28.00 4.93 1.76
CA MET A 474 28.83 5.27 2.91
C MET A 474 28.02 5.49 4.19
N LEU A 475 26.78 6.00 4.09
CA LEU A 475 25.89 6.15 5.24
C LEU A 475 25.30 4.83 5.72
N GLN A 476 25.09 3.88 4.82
CA GLN A 476 24.59 2.54 5.15
C GLN A 476 25.69 1.63 5.69
N ASP A 477 26.90 1.79 5.20
CA ASP A 477 28.08 1.02 5.60
C ASP A 477 29.29 1.95 5.73
N PRO A 478 29.56 2.49 6.94
CA PRO A 478 30.69 3.37 7.20
C PRO A 478 32.07 2.76 6.88
N GLU A 479 32.19 1.43 6.81
CA GLU A 479 33.44 0.76 6.43
C GLU A 479 33.82 1.00 4.96
N GLN A 480 32.88 1.45 4.13
CA GLN A 480 33.14 1.81 2.73
C GLN A 480 33.77 3.22 2.58
N VAL A 481 33.72 4.08 3.60
CA VAL A 481 34.22 5.45 3.52
C VAL A 481 35.69 5.52 3.13
N PRO A 482 36.61 4.78 3.75
CA PRO A 482 38.02 4.80 3.35
C PRO A 482 38.24 4.30 1.90
N TYR A 483 37.45 3.33 1.47
CA TYR A 483 37.53 2.75 0.13
C TYR A 483 37.12 3.75 -0.95
N VAL A 484 35.98 4.44 -0.74
CA VAL A 484 35.48 5.48 -1.65
C VAL A 484 36.42 6.67 -1.67
N ARG A 485 36.86 7.16 -0.51
CA ARG A 485 37.77 8.32 -0.37
C ARG A 485 39.09 8.13 -1.10
N ALA A 486 39.66 6.94 -1.06
CA ALA A 486 40.95 6.64 -1.71
C ALA A 486 40.87 6.66 -3.26
N ARG A 487 39.64 6.58 -3.83
CA ARG A 487 39.41 6.47 -5.27
C ARG A 487 38.61 7.61 -5.87
N LEU A 488 37.90 8.37 -5.06
CA LEU A 488 37.06 9.48 -5.51
C LEU A 488 37.90 10.74 -5.71
N ASP A 489 37.94 11.23 -6.94
CA ASP A 489 38.41 12.58 -7.23
C ASP A 489 37.24 13.56 -7.06
N MET A 490 37.31 14.38 -6.01
CA MET A 490 36.25 15.36 -5.69
C MET A 490 35.99 16.37 -6.81
N SER A 491 36.99 16.63 -7.69
CA SER A 491 36.80 17.50 -8.85
C SER A 491 35.85 16.95 -9.91
N THR A 492 35.61 15.64 -9.88
CA THR A 492 34.65 14.94 -10.77
C THR A 492 33.21 15.01 -10.29
N VAL A 493 32.97 15.43 -9.06
CA VAL A 493 31.63 15.62 -8.48
C VAL A 493 31.10 16.96 -8.93
N LEU A 494 30.29 16.97 -9.99
CA LEU A 494 29.85 18.20 -10.69
C LEU A 494 28.77 19.00 -9.93
N VAL A 495 28.14 18.44 -8.92
CA VAL A 495 27.08 19.08 -8.15
C VAL A 495 27.63 19.61 -6.82
N PRO A 496 27.69 20.94 -6.61
CA PRO A 496 28.29 21.53 -5.41
C PRO A 496 27.66 21.08 -4.10
N GLU A 497 26.35 20.83 -4.09
CA GLU A 497 25.62 20.29 -2.94
C GLU A 497 26.10 18.88 -2.57
N MET A 498 26.38 18.06 -3.57
CA MET A 498 26.92 16.70 -3.35
C MET A 498 28.39 16.71 -2.97
N GLN A 499 29.19 17.67 -3.47
CA GLN A 499 30.56 17.86 -2.97
C GLN A 499 30.55 18.11 -1.46
N ARG A 500 29.77 19.09 -1.01
CA ARG A 500 29.62 19.42 0.41
C ARG A 500 29.12 18.22 1.24
N ALA A 501 28.18 17.45 0.67
CA ALA A 501 27.65 16.26 1.34
C ALA A 501 28.71 15.16 1.54
N LEU A 502 29.52 14.89 0.49
CA LEU A 502 30.62 13.91 0.56
C LEU A 502 31.74 14.39 1.49
N GLU A 503 32.11 15.68 1.44
CA GLU A 503 33.08 16.28 2.36
C GLU A 503 32.63 16.18 3.81
N ALA A 504 31.34 16.44 4.10
CA ALA A 504 30.79 16.27 5.45
C ALA A 504 30.84 14.81 5.94
N ILE A 505 30.57 13.85 5.04
CA ILE A 505 30.72 12.42 5.36
C ILE A 505 32.17 12.08 5.71
N PHE A 506 33.14 12.53 4.90
CA PHE A 506 34.57 12.30 5.18
C PHE A 506 35.00 12.98 6.48
N ARG A 507 34.54 14.19 6.72
CA ARG A 507 34.84 14.93 7.94
C ARG A 507 34.27 14.27 9.20
N CYS A 508 33.07 13.67 9.15
CA CYS A 508 32.53 12.90 10.26
C CYS A 508 33.47 11.76 10.67
N VAL A 509 34.08 11.07 9.68
CA VAL A 509 35.03 9.98 9.95
C VAL A 509 36.34 10.50 10.52
N ASP A 510 36.87 11.61 9.99
CA ASP A 510 38.12 12.23 10.44
C ASP A 510 38.02 12.75 11.88
N GLU A 511 36.88 13.33 12.25
CA GLU A 511 36.60 13.88 13.59
C GLU A 511 36.03 12.83 14.56
N HIS A 512 35.97 11.55 14.16
CA HIS A 512 35.38 10.45 14.94
C HIS A 512 33.94 10.69 15.41
N LEU A 513 33.18 11.47 14.63
CA LEU A 513 31.77 11.72 14.86
C LEU A 513 30.91 10.56 14.31
N PRO A 514 29.77 10.26 14.96
CA PRO A 514 28.87 9.24 14.45
C PRO A 514 28.34 9.66 13.07
N LEU A 515 28.49 8.78 12.08
CA LEU A 515 28.01 9.01 10.72
C LEU A 515 26.49 8.80 10.65
N ASN A 516 25.73 9.81 11.07
CA ASN A 516 24.28 9.79 11.11
C ASN A 516 23.69 11.12 10.61
N GLN A 517 22.37 11.15 10.39
CA GLN A 517 21.69 12.35 9.90
C GLN A 517 21.89 13.57 10.80
N THR A 518 21.97 13.40 12.10
CA THR A 518 22.13 14.50 13.06
C THR A 518 23.47 15.20 12.91
N SER A 519 24.56 14.43 12.80
CA SER A 519 25.91 14.97 12.58
C SER A 519 26.00 15.70 11.23
N LEU A 520 25.41 15.11 10.18
CA LEU A 520 25.43 15.70 8.84
C LEU A 520 24.54 16.97 8.75
N GLN A 521 23.40 17.01 9.45
CA GLN A 521 22.53 18.18 9.47
C GLN A 521 23.18 19.39 10.13
N GLN A 522 24.11 19.17 11.06
CA GLN A 522 24.90 20.27 11.68
C GLN A 522 25.99 20.82 10.77
N MET A 523 26.43 20.04 9.78
CA MET A 523 27.53 20.38 8.88
C MET A 523 27.08 20.84 7.49
N LEU A 524 25.84 20.55 7.11
CA LEU A 524 25.31 20.79 5.79
C LEU A 524 24.27 21.91 5.78
N ASP A 525 24.27 22.70 4.72
CA ASP A 525 23.17 23.58 4.41
C ASP A 525 21.91 22.79 3.99
N GLU A 526 20.77 23.47 3.98
CA GLU A 526 19.47 22.84 3.67
C GLU A 526 19.45 22.18 2.29
N ALA A 527 20.14 22.76 1.29
CA ALA A 527 20.18 22.23 -0.06
C ALA A 527 20.98 20.92 -0.15
N ALA A 528 22.17 20.87 0.43
CA ALA A 528 23.02 19.69 0.47
C ALA A 528 22.38 18.56 1.32
N PHE A 529 21.78 18.90 2.44
CA PHE A 529 21.07 17.94 3.28
C PHE A 529 19.84 17.34 2.57
N ARG A 530 19.08 18.16 1.85
CA ARG A 530 17.93 17.71 1.05
C ARG A 530 18.33 16.70 -0.03
N GLN A 531 19.50 16.91 -0.67
CA GLN A 531 20.03 15.97 -1.68
C GLN A 531 20.39 14.60 -1.07
N LEU A 532 20.93 14.57 0.13
CA LEU A 532 21.19 13.32 0.87
C LEU A 532 19.91 12.62 1.32
N ALA A 533 18.96 13.36 1.88
CA ALA A 533 17.69 12.82 2.36
C ALA A 533 16.86 12.19 1.22
N HIS A 534 16.87 12.81 0.04
CA HIS A 534 16.26 12.22 -1.16
C HIS A 534 16.91 10.88 -1.55
N GLY A 535 18.22 10.76 -1.45
CA GLY A 535 18.93 9.51 -1.74
C GLY A 535 18.59 8.38 -0.77
N GLN A 536 18.46 8.69 0.51
CA GLN A 536 18.13 7.72 1.55
C GLN A 536 16.68 7.21 1.49
N ALA A 537 15.74 8.08 1.13
CA ALA A 537 14.31 7.73 1.03
C ALA A 537 14.04 6.68 -0.06
N TYR A 538 14.86 6.64 -1.11
CA TYR A 538 14.70 5.74 -2.26
C TYR A 538 15.47 4.42 -2.15
N ASN A 539 16.47 4.29 -1.26
CA ASN A 539 17.39 3.14 -1.23
C ASN A 539 17.48 2.43 0.13
N HIS A 540 16.42 2.42 0.91
CA HIS A 540 16.42 1.89 2.29
C HIS A 540 16.84 0.41 2.40
N ASP A 541 16.75 -0.38 1.33
CA ASP A 541 16.92 -1.84 1.37
C ASP A 541 18.09 -2.39 0.54
N ILE A 542 18.85 -1.55 -0.15
CA ILE A 542 19.93 -2.03 -1.05
C ILE A 542 21.29 -1.70 -0.45
N ARG A 543 21.97 -2.70 0.13
CA ARG A 543 23.40 -2.60 0.45
C ARG A 543 24.21 -2.75 -0.84
N LEU A 544 24.90 -1.68 -1.24
CA LEU A 544 25.76 -1.68 -2.41
C LEU A 544 27.02 -2.54 -2.14
N GLN A 545 27.32 -3.41 -3.10
CA GLN A 545 28.55 -4.21 -3.10
C GLN A 545 29.72 -3.36 -3.64
N ARG A 546 30.97 -3.76 -3.38
CA ARG A 546 32.16 -3.05 -3.90
C ARG A 546 32.14 -2.86 -5.42
N GLN A 547 31.62 -3.83 -6.16
CA GLN A 547 31.47 -3.71 -7.62
C GLN A 547 30.52 -2.60 -8.05
N ASP A 548 29.46 -2.35 -7.27
CA ASP A 548 28.53 -1.25 -7.54
C ASP A 548 29.18 0.10 -7.22
N ILE A 549 29.96 0.17 -6.15
CA ILE A 549 30.72 1.35 -5.77
C ILE A 549 31.75 1.71 -6.87
N ASP A 550 32.51 0.72 -7.38
CA ASP A 550 33.47 0.92 -8.46
C ASP A 550 32.77 1.44 -9.73
N MET A 551 31.61 0.91 -10.08
CA MET A 551 30.81 1.38 -11.21
C MET A 551 30.43 2.87 -11.07
N TYR A 552 30.06 3.32 -9.86
CA TYR A 552 29.73 4.71 -9.60
C TYR A 552 30.96 5.63 -9.63
N LEU A 553 32.09 5.15 -9.12
CA LEU A 553 33.38 5.87 -9.19
C LEU A 553 33.83 6.06 -10.65
N ASP A 554 33.80 5.00 -11.47
CA ASP A 554 34.13 5.06 -12.90
C ASP A 554 33.23 6.05 -13.64
N ARG A 555 31.96 6.10 -13.25
CA ARG A 555 30.98 7.01 -13.85
C ARG A 555 31.27 8.48 -13.53
N LEU A 556 31.72 8.78 -12.33
CA LEU A 556 32.16 10.12 -11.95
C LEU A 556 33.42 10.52 -12.72
N GLN A 557 34.39 9.63 -12.86
CA GLN A 557 35.65 9.90 -13.59
C GLN A 557 35.43 10.16 -15.08
N THR A 558 34.37 9.56 -15.68
CA THR A 558 34.04 9.78 -17.11
C THR A 558 33.23 11.06 -17.39
N ALA A 559 32.69 11.71 -16.35
CA ALA A 559 31.88 12.91 -16.46
C ALA A 559 32.72 14.19 -16.45
N LYS A 560 33.14 14.67 -17.62
CA LYS A 560 33.93 15.93 -17.73
C LYS A 560 33.05 17.12 -18.13
N PRO A 561 33.28 18.33 -17.54
CA PRO A 561 32.61 19.55 -17.96
C PRO A 561 32.98 19.91 -19.43
N ILE A 562 32.03 20.50 -20.19
CA ILE A 562 32.28 20.95 -21.58
C ILE A 562 33.48 21.87 -21.66
N GLY A 563 33.65 22.76 -20.70
CA GLY A 563 34.76 23.71 -20.67
C GLY A 563 36.16 23.07 -20.69
N GLU A 564 36.30 21.88 -20.09
CA GLU A 564 37.58 21.14 -20.16
C GLU A 564 37.73 20.34 -21.46
N GLN A 565 36.61 19.88 -22.04
CA GLN A 565 36.63 19.11 -23.30
C GLN A 565 36.98 20.00 -24.51
N VAL A 566 36.63 21.29 -24.47
CA VAL A 566 36.89 22.25 -25.54
C VAL A 566 38.19 23.04 -25.33
N LYS A 567 38.85 22.88 -24.20
CA LYS A 567 40.07 23.60 -23.86
C LYS A 567 41.20 23.15 -24.79
N GLY A 568 41.62 24.04 -25.69
CA GLY A 568 42.64 23.78 -26.69
C GLY A 568 42.14 23.33 -28.07
N MET A 569 40.85 23.32 -28.31
CA MET A 569 40.29 23.09 -29.64
C MET A 569 40.38 24.35 -30.51
N SER A 570 40.68 24.16 -31.80
CA SER A 570 40.58 25.23 -32.80
C SER A 570 39.12 25.53 -33.16
N ASP A 571 38.82 26.70 -33.73
CA ASP A 571 37.47 27.13 -34.08
C ASP A 571 36.73 26.12 -34.97
N GLY A 572 37.39 25.49 -35.93
CA GLY A 572 36.80 24.44 -36.78
C GLY A 572 36.52 23.11 -36.03
N GLN A 573 37.31 22.82 -35.00
CA GLN A 573 37.05 21.69 -34.11
C GLN A 573 35.90 21.95 -33.14
N LEU A 574 35.76 23.20 -32.68
CA LEU A 574 34.62 23.65 -31.86
C LEU A 574 33.31 23.60 -32.65
N GLU A 575 33.29 24.08 -33.90
CA GLU A 575 32.11 23.98 -34.77
C GLU A 575 31.69 22.52 -35.03
N SER A 576 32.64 21.64 -35.33
CA SER A 576 32.40 20.21 -35.48
C SER A 576 31.90 19.55 -34.20
N PHE A 577 32.44 19.93 -33.05
CA PHE A 577 32.03 19.42 -31.74
C PHE A 577 30.59 19.82 -31.41
N PHE A 578 30.22 21.09 -31.60
CA PHE A 578 28.85 21.58 -31.36
C PHE A 578 27.85 21.08 -32.40
N ALA A 579 28.24 20.90 -33.67
CA ALA A 579 27.40 20.28 -34.70
C ALA A 579 27.07 18.81 -34.40
N ASN A 580 28.03 18.07 -33.87
CA ASN A 580 27.81 16.67 -33.44
C ASN A 580 26.96 16.55 -32.17
N LEU A 581 27.01 17.51 -31.26
CA LEU A 581 26.11 17.63 -30.12
C LEU A 581 24.65 17.86 -30.55
N GLY A 582 24.44 18.64 -31.61
CA GLY A 582 23.12 18.90 -32.21
C GLY A 582 22.52 17.66 -32.90
N LYS A 583 23.33 16.85 -33.57
CA LYS A 583 22.89 15.65 -34.29
C LYS A 583 22.49 14.48 -33.39
N LYS A 584 23.06 14.34 -32.20
CA LYS A 584 22.65 13.33 -31.23
C LYS A 584 21.27 13.57 -30.61
N LYS A 585 20.68 14.76 -30.74
CA LYS A 585 19.33 15.10 -30.31
C LYS A 585 18.22 14.68 -31.30
N GLY A 586 18.56 14.29 -32.54
CA GLY A 586 17.61 14.10 -33.65
C GLY A 586 17.48 12.69 -34.23
N ALA A 587 18.22 11.69 -33.77
CA ALA A 587 18.16 10.35 -34.32
C ALA A 587 17.05 9.49 -33.65
N ARG A 588 15.83 9.55 -34.18
CA ARG A 588 14.90 8.41 -34.12
C ARG A 588 15.42 7.32 -35.06
N PRO A 589 15.43 6.03 -34.66
CA PRO A 589 15.67 4.95 -35.62
C PRO A 589 14.51 4.93 -36.62
N ALA A 590 14.84 4.95 -37.92
CA ALA A 590 13.88 4.67 -38.97
C ALA A 590 13.40 3.23 -38.84
N GLU A 591 12.09 3.04 -38.83
CA GLU A 591 11.44 1.76 -39.12
C GLU A 591 11.81 1.36 -40.55
N THR A 592 12.49 0.25 -40.70
CA THR A 592 12.61 -0.45 -41.99
C THR A 592 11.43 -1.40 -42.09
N ASP A 593 10.46 -1.06 -42.95
CA ASP A 593 9.57 -2.01 -43.62
C ASP A 593 10.41 -2.99 -44.47
N GLU A 594 10.30 -4.28 -44.13
CA GLU A 594 10.20 -5.42 -45.04
C GLU A 594 9.73 -6.65 -44.26
#